data_7efb2ecd5a1ed196837b9842c22d01e9
#
_entry.id   7efb2ecd5a1ed196837b9842c22d01e9
#
_cell.length_a   1.000
_cell.length_b   1.000
_cell.length_c   1.000
_cell.angle_alpha   90.00
_cell.angle_beta   90.00
_cell.angle_gamma   90.00
#
_symmetry.space_group_name_H-M   'P 1'
#
loop_
_entity.id
_entity.type
_entity.pdbx_description
1 polymer ?
#
loop_
_entity_poly.entity_id
_entity_poly.type
_entity_poly.pdbx_seq_one_letter_code
_entity_poly.pdbx_strand_id
1 'polypeptide(L)'
;GVLLIAAAVFAAALLGIFTRPMGLLASFWPANPVLLALLIRRPGLSTPAGWVSACIAYLAADIITGANIWTTFWLTGANLAGVASGFLLFQQLPRADQRLRRPLSITYMFGICVIATVCSATVGSSVTKILYDRELLTGFAFWFTGDLVNFIIVLPVALTMPSRARLSAAIRNGWRQRASWDWFPAFAFILSLAGSVVVGGAGAFAYSVPALLWCAVRYDFFYVACCSFLYCALQTMIVSSGWYFSFVDGDALNSIMSVRLAIVLIALGPLSVASINAARDELISRLEHAVRYDFLTNSLSRREFMEQATNTLAERSLHGKGTAIFLVDIDHFKAINDRYGHGAGDRALVAFASRLAAILGRAVLG
;
A
#
# COMPACT_ATOMS: atom_id res chain seq x y z
N GLY A 1 13.85 -18.14 2.05
CA GLY A 1 12.80 -17.63 1.14
C GLY A 1 11.56 -18.49 1.17
N VAL A 2 11.70 -19.78 0.86
CA VAL A 2 10.61 -20.77 0.79
C VAL A 2 9.86 -20.88 2.13
N LEU A 3 10.57 -20.99 3.25
CA LEU A 3 9.98 -21.02 4.59
C LEU A 3 9.15 -19.78 4.94
N LEU A 4 9.52 -18.62 4.41
CA LEU A 4 8.76 -17.39 4.62
C LEU A 4 7.38 -17.48 3.93
N ILE A 5 7.34 -17.98 2.69
CA ILE A 5 6.08 -18.18 1.97
C ILE A 5 5.22 -19.19 2.73
N ALA A 6 5.78 -20.35 3.06
CA ALA A 6 5.05 -21.39 3.77
C ALA A 6 4.45 -20.88 5.08
N ALA A 7 5.26 -20.23 5.93
CA ALA A 7 4.80 -19.70 7.22
C ALA A 7 3.73 -18.61 7.07
N ALA A 8 3.93 -17.66 6.14
CA ALA A 8 2.99 -16.58 5.94
C ALA A 8 1.64 -17.05 5.37
N VAL A 9 1.67 -17.95 4.37
CA VAL A 9 0.45 -18.50 3.77
C VAL A 9 -0.27 -19.41 4.76
N PHE A 10 0.45 -20.27 5.47
CA PHE A 10 -0.12 -21.16 6.49
C PHE A 10 -0.81 -20.37 7.61
N ALA A 11 -0.13 -19.38 8.18
CA ALA A 11 -0.72 -18.55 9.23
C ALA A 11 -1.94 -17.76 8.73
N ALA A 12 -1.87 -17.20 7.51
CA ALA A 12 -2.98 -16.47 6.91
C ALA A 12 -4.16 -17.39 6.56
N ALA A 13 -3.90 -18.63 6.12
CA ALA A 13 -4.94 -19.62 5.85
C ALA A 13 -5.62 -20.09 7.15
N LEU A 14 -4.86 -20.38 8.21
CA LEU A 14 -5.42 -20.69 9.53
C LEU A 14 -6.30 -19.56 10.06
N LEU A 15 -5.85 -18.31 9.94
CA LEU A 15 -6.67 -17.15 10.33
C LEU A 15 -7.99 -17.14 9.55
N GLY A 16 -7.95 -17.39 8.25
CA GLY A 16 -9.15 -17.50 7.43
C GLY A 16 -10.08 -18.64 7.88
N ILE A 17 -9.53 -19.80 8.20
CA ILE A 17 -10.30 -20.97 8.63
C ILE A 17 -10.99 -20.70 9.97
N PHE A 18 -10.28 -20.14 10.94
CA PHE A 18 -10.86 -19.81 12.26
C PHE A 18 -11.91 -18.69 12.22
N THR A 19 -11.98 -17.92 11.14
CA THR A 19 -13.02 -16.90 10.93
C THR A 19 -14.20 -17.39 10.09
N ARG A 20 -14.28 -18.67 9.77
CA ARG A 20 -15.41 -19.26 9.03
C ARG A 20 -16.66 -19.33 9.91
N PRO A 21 -17.79 -18.71 9.51
CA PRO A 21 -19.08 -19.02 10.12
C PRO A 21 -19.46 -20.48 9.83
N MET A 22 -20.20 -21.12 10.73
CA MET A 22 -20.66 -22.49 10.53
C MET A 22 -21.46 -22.60 9.22
N GLY A 23 -21.04 -23.52 8.33
CA GLY A 23 -21.76 -23.84 7.08
C GLY A 23 -21.53 -22.86 5.91
N LEU A 24 -20.59 -21.93 6.01
CA LEU A 24 -20.27 -20.96 4.94
C LEU A 24 -18.77 -20.94 4.63
N LEU A 25 -18.41 -20.39 3.45
CA LEU A 25 -17.03 -20.06 3.11
C LEU A 25 -16.50 -18.97 4.05
N ALA A 26 -15.18 -18.91 4.23
CA ALA A 26 -14.54 -17.92 5.07
C ALA A 26 -14.96 -16.49 4.67
N SER A 27 -15.39 -15.71 5.64
CA SER A 27 -15.75 -14.30 5.42
C SER A 27 -14.51 -13.43 5.21
N PHE A 28 -13.40 -13.84 5.81
CA PHE A 28 -12.09 -13.20 5.69
C PHE A 28 -11.04 -14.24 5.32
N TRP A 29 -10.44 -14.12 4.12
CA TRP A 29 -9.45 -15.04 3.59
C TRP A 29 -8.19 -14.32 3.13
N PRO A 30 -7.28 -13.94 4.04
CA PRO A 30 -6.13 -13.13 3.71
C PRO A 30 -5.00 -13.86 2.98
N ALA A 31 -5.05 -15.20 2.88
CA ALA A 31 -3.95 -16.01 2.37
C ALA A 31 -3.60 -15.69 0.89
N ASN A 32 -4.61 -15.51 0.04
CA ASN A 32 -4.41 -15.19 -1.39
C ASN A 32 -3.72 -13.83 -1.59
N PRO A 33 -4.23 -12.70 -1.03
CA PRO A 33 -3.55 -11.42 -1.19
C PRO A 33 -2.21 -11.34 -0.47
N VAL A 34 -1.99 -12.05 0.64
CA VAL A 34 -0.69 -12.12 1.32
C VAL A 34 0.34 -12.82 0.44
N LEU A 35 0.00 -13.97 -0.15
CA LEU A 35 0.87 -14.67 -1.10
C LEU A 35 1.19 -13.78 -2.29
N LEU A 36 0.19 -13.18 -2.93
CA LEU A 36 0.36 -12.28 -4.06
C LEU A 36 1.29 -11.13 -3.73
N ALA A 37 1.07 -10.46 -2.60
CA ALA A 37 1.92 -9.35 -2.16
C ALA A 37 3.37 -9.78 -1.90
N LEU A 38 3.61 -10.95 -1.31
CA LEU A 38 4.95 -11.49 -1.09
C LEU A 38 5.69 -11.71 -2.41
N LEU A 39 5.02 -12.31 -3.41
CA LEU A 39 5.61 -12.59 -4.72
C LEU A 39 5.92 -11.29 -5.49
N ILE A 40 5.06 -10.28 -5.41
CA ILE A 40 5.27 -8.96 -6.04
C ILE A 40 6.42 -8.21 -5.36
N ARG A 41 6.44 -8.16 -4.03
CA ARG A 41 7.45 -7.39 -3.27
C ARG A 41 8.84 -8.02 -3.33
N ARG A 42 8.92 -9.34 -3.46
CA ARG A 42 10.16 -10.11 -3.49
C ARG A 42 10.17 -11.07 -4.69
N PRO A 43 10.45 -10.56 -5.90
CA PRO A 43 10.39 -11.39 -7.12
C PRO A 43 11.26 -12.65 -7.06
N GLY A 44 12.34 -12.63 -6.29
CA GLY A 44 13.19 -13.81 -6.05
C GLY A 44 12.49 -14.96 -5.26
N LEU A 45 11.27 -14.74 -4.75
CA LEU A 45 10.45 -15.79 -4.14
C LEU A 45 9.57 -16.52 -5.17
N SER A 46 9.33 -15.93 -6.34
CA SER A 46 8.52 -16.52 -7.41
C SER A 46 9.29 -17.61 -8.18
N THR A 47 9.75 -18.59 -7.45
CA THR A 47 10.41 -19.79 -7.97
C THR A 47 9.45 -20.99 -7.93
N PRO A 48 9.68 -22.07 -8.71
CA PRO A 48 8.87 -23.28 -8.57
C PRO A 48 8.78 -23.78 -7.13
N ALA A 49 9.90 -23.73 -6.38
CA ALA A 49 9.92 -24.11 -4.97
C ALA A 49 9.06 -23.18 -4.10
N GLY A 50 8.98 -21.88 -4.43
CA GLY A 50 8.11 -20.92 -3.75
C GLY A 50 6.64 -21.23 -3.96
N TRP A 51 6.24 -21.55 -5.19
CA TRP A 51 4.86 -21.94 -5.51
C TRP A 51 4.47 -23.29 -4.89
N VAL A 52 5.36 -24.28 -4.91
CA VAL A 52 5.16 -25.56 -4.24
C VAL A 52 5.00 -25.36 -2.73
N SER A 53 5.81 -24.51 -2.12
CA SER A 53 5.69 -24.23 -0.67
C SER A 53 4.37 -23.56 -0.30
N ALA A 54 3.85 -22.66 -1.15
CA ALA A 54 2.54 -22.06 -0.96
C ALA A 54 1.44 -23.13 -1.08
N CYS A 55 1.51 -24.01 -2.08
CA CYS A 55 0.58 -25.13 -2.24
C CYS A 55 0.56 -26.02 -0.99
N ILE A 56 1.72 -26.44 -0.51
CA ILE A 56 1.84 -27.27 0.70
C ILE A 56 1.25 -26.54 1.92
N ALA A 57 1.47 -25.22 2.04
CA ALA A 57 0.95 -24.43 3.16
C ALA A 57 -0.59 -24.37 3.17
N TYR A 58 -1.23 -24.20 2.00
CA TYR A 58 -2.70 -24.25 1.89
C TYR A 58 -3.23 -25.64 2.25
N LEU A 59 -2.65 -26.70 1.65
CA LEU A 59 -3.05 -28.09 1.91
C LEU A 59 -2.90 -28.43 3.40
N ALA A 60 -1.77 -28.08 4.00
CA ALA A 60 -1.51 -28.34 5.41
C ALA A 60 -2.51 -27.64 6.34
N ALA A 61 -2.84 -26.36 6.06
CA ALA A 61 -3.78 -25.61 6.88
C ALA A 61 -5.19 -26.25 6.86
N ASP A 62 -5.68 -26.63 5.68
CA ASP A 62 -7.00 -27.25 5.54
C ASP A 62 -7.03 -28.68 6.13
N ILE A 63 -5.98 -29.51 5.90
CA ILE A 63 -5.94 -30.89 6.38
C ILE A 63 -5.84 -30.93 7.92
N ILE A 64 -5.01 -30.10 8.52
CA ILE A 64 -4.84 -30.03 9.99
C ILE A 64 -6.16 -29.59 10.66
N THR A 65 -6.98 -28.82 9.96
CA THR A 65 -8.28 -28.36 10.47
C THR A 65 -9.44 -29.33 10.13
N GLY A 66 -9.13 -30.50 9.59
CA GLY A 66 -10.10 -31.57 9.38
C GLY A 66 -10.84 -31.54 8.05
N ALA A 67 -10.38 -30.76 7.07
CA ALA A 67 -11.01 -30.74 5.75
C ALA A 67 -10.74 -32.03 4.96
N ASN A 68 -11.68 -32.41 4.07
CA ASN A 68 -11.53 -33.54 3.18
C ASN A 68 -10.43 -33.27 2.14
N ILE A 69 -9.56 -34.25 1.87
CA ILE A 69 -8.40 -34.10 1.01
C ILE A 69 -8.76 -33.66 -0.43
N TRP A 70 -9.82 -34.21 -1.01
CA TRP A 70 -10.25 -33.84 -2.36
C TRP A 70 -10.74 -32.42 -2.46
N THR A 71 -11.53 -31.99 -1.47
CA THR A 71 -11.99 -30.59 -1.32
C THR A 71 -10.82 -29.66 -1.16
N THR A 72 -9.85 -30.01 -0.33
CA THR A 72 -8.64 -29.22 -0.07
C THR A 72 -7.81 -29.01 -1.33
N PHE A 73 -7.58 -30.06 -2.15
CA PHE A 73 -6.88 -29.90 -3.42
C PHE A 73 -7.60 -28.94 -4.37
N TRP A 74 -8.92 -29.03 -4.44
CA TRP A 74 -9.71 -28.17 -5.32
C TRP A 74 -9.71 -26.71 -4.85
N LEU A 75 -9.91 -26.48 -3.55
CA LEU A 75 -9.85 -25.14 -2.94
C LEU A 75 -8.46 -24.51 -3.12
N THR A 76 -7.40 -25.30 -2.92
CA THR A 76 -6.03 -24.86 -3.18
C THR A 76 -5.80 -24.50 -4.64
N GLY A 77 -6.33 -25.29 -5.57
CA GLY A 77 -6.30 -25.00 -7.00
C GLY A 77 -6.97 -23.66 -7.36
N ALA A 78 -8.15 -23.41 -6.79
CA ALA A 78 -8.88 -22.16 -6.97
C ALA A 78 -8.08 -20.96 -6.42
N ASN A 79 -7.54 -21.06 -5.21
CA ASN A 79 -6.71 -20.04 -4.60
C ASN A 79 -5.46 -19.72 -5.45
N LEU A 80 -4.74 -20.75 -5.89
CA LEU A 80 -3.55 -20.59 -6.71
C LEU A 80 -3.85 -20.02 -8.10
N ALA A 81 -5.00 -20.38 -8.71
CA ALA A 81 -5.43 -19.80 -9.99
C ALA A 81 -5.62 -18.27 -9.89
N GLY A 82 -6.28 -17.80 -8.82
CA GLY A 82 -6.43 -16.38 -8.55
C GLY A 82 -5.09 -15.66 -8.30
N VAL A 83 -4.22 -16.24 -7.47
CA VAL A 83 -2.91 -15.66 -7.19
C VAL A 83 -2.02 -15.64 -8.42
N ALA A 84 -2.01 -16.71 -9.23
CA ALA A 84 -1.18 -16.81 -10.43
C ALA A 84 -1.61 -15.81 -11.49
N SER A 85 -2.90 -15.67 -11.77
CA SER A 85 -3.40 -14.69 -12.72
C SER A 85 -3.13 -13.25 -12.27
N GLY A 86 -3.35 -12.94 -10.98
CA GLY A 86 -2.99 -11.65 -10.40
C GLY A 86 -1.49 -11.36 -10.49
N PHE A 87 -0.64 -12.33 -10.19
CA PHE A 87 0.82 -12.19 -10.26
C PHE A 87 1.30 -11.89 -11.69
N LEU A 88 0.82 -12.64 -12.68
CA LEU A 88 1.18 -12.45 -14.09
C LEU A 88 0.80 -11.03 -14.59
N LEU A 89 -0.36 -10.54 -14.20
CA LEU A 89 -0.80 -9.19 -14.56
C LEU A 89 0.00 -8.10 -13.83
N PHE A 90 0.27 -8.27 -12.53
CA PHE A 90 1.11 -7.31 -11.79
C PHE A 90 2.53 -7.23 -12.35
N GLN A 91 3.09 -8.31 -12.85
CA GLN A 91 4.43 -8.29 -13.46
C GLN A 91 4.53 -7.40 -14.70
N GLN A 92 3.41 -7.18 -15.40
CA GLN A 92 3.36 -6.29 -16.58
C GLN A 92 3.35 -4.81 -16.19
N LEU A 93 3.04 -4.48 -14.94
CA LEU A 93 3.03 -3.10 -14.47
C LEU A 93 4.44 -2.58 -14.14
N PRO A 94 4.70 -1.27 -14.38
CA PRO A 94 5.89 -0.62 -13.86
C PRO A 94 6.00 -0.76 -12.34
N ARG A 95 7.21 -0.82 -11.81
CA ARG A 95 7.46 -0.98 -10.35
C ARG A 95 6.80 0.09 -9.47
N ALA A 96 6.61 1.30 -10.01
CA ALA A 96 5.92 2.37 -9.29
C ALA A 96 4.43 2.04 -9.09
N ASP A 97 3.78 1.45 -10.12
CA ASP A 97 2.39 1.03 -10.04
C ASP A 97 2.22 -0.22 -9.17
N GLN A 98 3.15 -1.18 -9.22
CA GLN A 98 3.18 -2.32 -8.31
C GLN A 98 3.24 -1.92 -6.83
N ARG A 99 3.80 -0.73 -6.52
CA ARG A 99 3.92 -0.16 -5.17
C ARG A 99 2.87 0.90 -4.84
N LEU A 100 1.87 1.05 -5.67
CA LEU A 100 0.76 1.99 -5.53
C LEU A 100 1.21 3.45 -5.36
N ARG A 101 2.24 3.88 -6.13
CA ARG A 101 2.85 5.22 -6.04
C ARG A 101 2.42 6.18 -7.14
N ARG A 102 1.50 5.78 -8.02
CA ARG A 102 0.98 6.61 -9.11
C ARG A 102 -0.52 6.76 -8.97
N PRO A 103 -1.13 7.85 -9.47
CA PRO A 103 -2.55 8.12 -9.33
C PRO A 103 -3.45 6.98 -9.82
N LEU A 104 -3.09 6.34 -10.94
CA LEU A 104 -3.86 5.24 -11.55
C LEU A 104 -3.54 3.85 -10.97
N SER A 105 -2.56 3.74 -10.06
CA SER A 105 -2.14 2.43 -9.52
C SER A 105 -3.28 1.69 -8.83
N ILE A 106 -4.18 2.40 -8.16
CA ILE A 106 -5.35 1.80 -7.50
C ILE A 106 -6.34 1.24 -8.53
N THR A 107 -6.56 1.95 -9.63
CA THR A 107 -7.42 1.47 -10.73
C THR A 107 -6.84 0.22 -11.38
N TYR A 108 -5.52 0.19 -11.65
CA TYR A 108 -4.85 -1.00 -12.19
C TYR A 108 -4.91 -2.16 -11.20
N MET A 109 -4.64 -1.92 -9.92
CA MET A 109 -4.77 -2.95 -8.88
C MET A 109 -6.19 -3.50 -8.82
N PHE A 110 -7.21 -2.64 -8.84
CA PHE A 110 -8.61 -3.06 -8.83
C PHE A 110 -8.94 -3.95 -10.04
N GLY A 111 -8.57 -3.54 -11.26
CA GLY A 111 -8.78 -4.34 -12.47
C GLY A 111 -8.09 -5.71 -12.40
N ILE A 112 -6.86 -5.76 -11.89
CA ILE A 112 -6.13 -7.02 -11.68
C ILE A 112 -6.82 -7.90 -10.64
N CYS A 113 -7.28 -7.32 -9.53
CA CYS A 113 -8.02 -8.05 -8.51
C CYS A 113 -9.33 -8.63 -9.06
N VAL A 114 -10.05 -7.88 -9.90
CA VAL A 114 -11.26 -8.37 -10.58
C VAL A 114 -10.93 -9.60 -11.43
N ILE A 115 -9.89 -9.54 -12.27
CA ILE A 115 -9.49 -10.67 -13.11
C ILE A 115 -9.03 -11.87 -12.27
N ALA A 116 -8.21 -11.62 -11.25
CA ALA A 116 -7.74 -12.65 -10.34
C ALA A 116 -8.89 -13.37 -9.64
N THR A 117 -9.89 -12.62 -9.18
CA THR A 117 -11.06 -13.19 -8.51
C THR A 117 -12.01 -13.90 -9.48
N VAL A 118 -12.12 -13.46 -10.74
CA VAL A 118 -12.82 -14.21 -11.78
C VAL A 118 -12.17 -15.57 -12.00
N CYS A 119 -10.84 -15.62 -12.13
CA CYS A 119 -10.11 -16.89 -12.31
C CYS A 119 -10.29 -17.82 -11.09
N SER A 120 -10.18 -17.30 -9.88
CA SER A 120 -10.41 -18.05 -8.65
C SER A 120 -11.86 -18.57 -8.56
N ALA A 121 -12.84 -17.68 -8.80
CA ALA A 121 -14.25 -18.01 -8.71
C ALA A 121 -14.71 -19.04 -9.77
N THR A 122 -14.12 -19.01 -10.97
CA THR A 122 -14.42 -19.99 -12.02
C THR A 122 -14.05 -21.41 -11.58
N VAL A 123 -12.90 -21.58 -10.94
CA VAL A 123 -12.48 -22.87 -10.38
C VAL A 123 -13.27 -23.19 -9.10
N GLY A 124 -13.45 -22.20 -8.21
CA GLY A 124 -14.07 -22.38 -6.90
C GLY A 124 -15.58 -22.62 -6.92
N SER A 125 -16.30 -22.10 -7.92
CA SER A 125 -17.77 -22.25 -8.02
C SER A 125 -18.24 -23.69 -8.12
N SER A 126 -17.46 -24.54 -8.78
CA SER A 126 -17.78 -25.98 -8.90
C SER A 126 -17.73 -26.72 -7.56
N VAL A 127 -16.84 -26.32 -6.65
CA VAL A 127 -16.80 -26.85 -5.27
C VAL A 127 -18.07 -26.45 -4.51
N THR A 128 -18.54 -25.22 -4.70
CA THR A 128 -19.77 -24.74 -4.04
C THR A 128 -20.98 -25.53 -4.42
N LYS A 129 -21.07 -25.99 -5.70
CA LYS A 129 -22.12 -26.89 -6.14
C LYS A 129 -22.03 -28.24 -5.47
N ILE A 130 -20.83 -28.86 -5.39
CA ILE A 130 -20.60 -30.17 -4.84
C ILE A 130 -20.83 -30.22 -3.31
N LEU A 131 -20.37 -29.21 -2.58
CA LEU A 131 -20.43 -29.19 -1.12
C LEU A 131 -21.73 -28.64 -0.53
N TYR A 132 -22.37 -27.71 -1.25
CA TYR A 132 -23.51 -26.95 -0.71
C TYR A 132 -24.76 -27.06 -1.59
N ASP A 133 -24.73 -27.87 -2.64
CA ASP A 133 -25.81 -28.08 -3.63
C ASP A 133 -26.40 -26.77 -4.15
N ARG A 134 -25.55 -25.76 -4.37
CA ARG A 134 -25.94 -24.43 -4.87
C ARG A 134 -25.73 -24.33 -6.38
N GLU A 135 -26.54 -23.49 -7.01
CA GLU A 135 -26.35 -23.15 -8.42
C GLU A 135 -24.96 -22.56 -8.68
N LEU A 136 -24.36 -22.94 -9.82
CA LEU A 136 -23.00 -22.49 -10.18
C LEU A 136 -22.85 -20.97 -10.21
N LEU A 137 -23.86 -20.26 -10.70
CA LEU A 137 -23.81 -18.79 -10.79
C LEU A 137 -23.81 -18.14 -9.40
N THR A 138 -24.63 -18.63 -8.49
CA THR A 138 -24.68 -18.19 -7.10
C THR A 138 -23.35 -18.49 -6.39
N GLY A 139 -22.80 -19.69 -6.62
CA GLY A 139 -21.49 -20.08 -6.10
C GLY A 139 -20.37 -19.19 -6.63
N PHE A 140 -20.38 -18.89 -7.92
CA PHE A 140 -19.43 -17.98 -8.56
C PHE A 140 -19.51 -16.56 -7.95
N ALA A 141 -20.71 -15.99 -7.87
CA ALA A 141 -20.89 -14.64 -7.35
C ALA A 141 -20.47 -14.52 -5.87
N PHE A 142 -20.76 -15.55 -5.07
CA PHE A 142 -20.38 -15.62 -3.67
C PHE A 142 -18.85 -15.70 -3.50
N TRP A 143 -18.18 -16.57 -4.31
CA TRP A 143 -16.73 -16.69 -4.30
C TRP A 143 -16.05 -15.41 -4.79
N PHE A 144 -16.52 -14.89 -5.94
CA PHE A 144 -16.01 -13.65 -6.52
C PHE A 144 -16.04 -12.47 -5.55
N THR A 145 -17.21 -12.22 -4.94
CA THR A 145 -17.35 -11.08 -4.01
C THR A 145 -16.53 -11.26 -2.74
N GLY A 146 -16.39 -12.50 -2.24
CA GLY A 146 -15.56 -12.82 -1.08
C GLY A 146 -14.07 -12.58 -1.35
N ASP A 147 -13.52 -13.15 -2.41
CA ASP A 147 -12.11 -12.97 -2.76
C ASP A 147 -11.80 -11.53 -3.11
N LEU A 148 -12.70 -10.83 -3.84
CA LEU A 148 -12.50 -9.44 -4.23
C LEU A 148 -12.34 -8.52 -3.00
N VAL A 149 -13.20 -8.67 -2.00
CA VAL A 149 -13.05 -7.95 -0.72
C VAL A 149 -11.67 -8.20 -0.13
N ASN A 150 -11.27 -9.46 -0.02
CA ASN A 150 -9.99 -9.83 0.60
C ASN A 150 -8.79 -9.27 -0.15
N PHE A 151 -8.78 -9.30 -1.49
CA PHE A 151 -7.72 -8.67 -2.27
C PHE A 151 -7.67 -7.15 -2.06
N ILE A 152 -8.81 -6.47 -2.13
CA ILE A 152 -8.87 -5.00 -2.04
C ILE A 152 -8.48 -4.49 -0.64
N ILE A 153 -8.78 -5.22 0.43
CA ILE A 153 -8.47 -4.75 1.78
C ILE A 153 -7.05 -5.13 2.24
N VAL A 154 -6.53 -6.28 1.84
CA VAL A 154 -5.22 -6.77 2.31
C VAL A 154 -4.08 -6.30 1.43
N LEU A 155 -4.27 -6.30 0.11
CA LEU A 155 -3.19 -6.04 -0.84
C LEU A 155 -2.58 -4.64 -0.72
N PRO A 156 -3.34 -3.54 -0.56
CA PRO A 156 -2.77 -2.20 -0.35
C PRO A 156 -1.85 -2.13 0.87
N VAL A 157 -2.29 -2.69 2.00
CA VAL A 157 -1.47 -2.74 3.24
C VAL A 157 -0.19 -3.54 3.00
N ALA A 158 -0.32 -4.73 2.42
CA ALA A 158 0.81 -5.61 2.21
C ALA A 158 1.81 -5.06 1.19
N LEU A 159 1.36 -4.41 0.09
CA LEU A 159 2.24 -3.83 -0.93
C LEU A 159 2.96 -2.57 -0.45
N THR A 160 2.35 -1.77 0.41
CA THR A 160 2.91 -0.48 0.86
C THR A 160 3.60 -0.54 2.21
N MET A 161 3.55 -1.69 2.90
CA MET A 161 4.20 -1.89 4.20
C MET A 161 5.64 -1.38 4.19
N PRO A 162 6.02 -0.41 5.06
CA PRO A 162 7.35 0.15 5.12
C PRO A 162 8.38 -0.88 5.59
N SER A 163 9.66 -0.66 5.27
CA SER A 163 10.72 -1.48 5.83
C SER A 163 10.79 -1.29 7.36
N ARG A 164 11.26 -2.33 8.08
CA ARG A 164 11.40 -2.27 9.56
C ARG A 164 12.18 -1.03 10.03
N ALA A 165 13.24 -0.67 9.30
CA ALA A 165 14.05 0.50 9.60
C ALA A 165 13.26 1.82 9.45
N ARG A 166 12.42 1.94 8.39
CA ARG A 166 11.56 3.11 8.20
C ARG A 166 10.44 3.18 9.24
N LEU A 167 9.85 2.04 9.57
CA LEU A 167 8.79 1.97 10.59
C LEU A 167 9.33 2.39 11.96
N SER A 168 10.48 1.86 12.39
CA SER A 168 11.10 2.23 13.65
C SER A 168 11.56 3.70 13.69
N ALA A 169 12.04 4.23 12.56
CA ALA A 169 12.37 5.66 12.43
C ALA A 169 11.11 6.54 12.50
N ALA A 170 10.03 6.15 11.83
CA ALA A 170 8.77 6.87 11.86
C ALA A 170 8.16 6.90 13.27
N ILE A 171 8.18 5.78 13.99
CA ILE A 171 7.74 5.71 15.38
C ILE A 171 8.59 6.62 16.26
N ARG A 172 9.92 6.54 16.15
CA ARG A 172 10.84 7.32 16.98
C ARG A 172 10.76 8.83 16.71
N ASN A 173 10.65 9.23 15.43
CA ASN A 173 10.59 10.63 15.01
C ASN A 173 9.18 11.22 15.11
N GLY A 174 8.15 10.39 14.92
CA GLY A 174 6.75 10.81 14.94
C GLY A 174 6.30 11.35 16.30
N TRP A 175 6.90 10.90 17.40
CA TRP A 175 6.62 11.44 18.74
C TRP A 175 7.25 12.83 18.98
N ARG A 176 8.25 13.22 18.18
CA ARG A 176 9.00 14.47 18.39
C ARG A 176 8.58 15.65 17.51
N GLN A 177 7.92 15.41 16.37
CA GLN A 177 7.69 16.45 15.36
C GLN A 177 6.22 16.71 14.98
N ARG A 178 5.25 15.94 15.52
CA ARG A 178 3.84 16.13 15.15
C ARG A 178 3.20 17.26 15.96
N ALA A 179 2.67 18.26 15.25
CA ALA A 179 1.73 19.21 15.81
C ALA A 179 0.60 18.44 16.49
N SER A 180 0.14 18.94 17.65
CA SER A 180 -0.85 18.27 18.53
C SER A 180 -2.20 17.92 17.86
N TRP A 181 -2.42 18.31 16.61
CA TRP A 181 -3.67 18.21 15.86
C TRP A 181 -3.70 17.09 14.79
N ASP A 182 -2.59 16.40 14.57
CA ASP A 182 -2.50 15.36 13.52
C ASP A 182 -3.23 14.04 13.89
N TRP A 183 -3.69 13.88 15.12
CA TRP A 183 -4.46 12.72 15.56
C TRP A 183 -5.97 12.84 15.32
N PHE A 184 -6.51 14.05 15.04
CA PHE A 184 -7.95 14.28 14.85
C PHE A 184 -8.59 13.42 13.75
N PRO A 185 -8.02 13.25 12.55
CA PRO A 185 -8.60 12.38 11.54
C PRO A 185 -8.74 10.93 12.01
N ALA A 186 -7.73 10.40 12.71
CA ALA A 186 -7.75 9.05 13.25
C ALA A 186 -8.81 8.90 14.36
N PHE A 187 -8.94 9.90 15.23
CA PHE A 187 -9.97 9.92 16.26
C PHE A 187 -11.38 10.00 15.64
N ALA A 188 -11.59 10.88 14.68
CA ALA A 188 -12.84 10.97 13.93
C ALA A 188 -13.19 9.64 13.25
N PHE A 189 -12.19 8.97 12.68
CA PHE A 189 -12.37 7.65 12.08
C PHE A 189 -12.80 6.60 13.12
N ILE A 190 -12.13 6.51 14.27
CA ILE A 190 -12.50 5.56 15.33
C ILE A 190 -13.90 5.85 15.86
N LEU A 191 -14.22 7.14 16.08
CA LEU A 191 -15.55 7.55 16.56
C LEU A 191 -16.65 7.20 15.54
N SER A 192 -16.42 7.47 14.25
CA SER A 192 -17.38 7.14 13.19
C SER A 192 -17.54 5.62 13.02
N LEU A 193 -16.45 4.86 13.21
CA LEU A 193 -16.48 3.40 13.17
C LEU A 193 -17.29 2.83 14.35
N ALA A 194 -17.08 3.35 15.54
CA ALA A 194 -17.88 2.98 16.72
C ALA A 194 -19.35 3.36 16.52
N GLY A 195 -19.62 4.56 15.99
CA GLY A 195 -20.97 5.02 15.64
C GLY A 195 -21.67 4.09 14.63
N SER A 196 -20.94 3.59 13.63
CA SER A 196 -21.51 2.65 12.66
C SER A 196 -21.96 1.33 13.29
N VAL A 197 -21.26 0.85 14.32
CA VAL A 197 -21.61 -0.37 15.06
C VAL A 197 -22.82 -0.12 15.97
N VAL A 198 -22.85 1.01 16.67
CA VAL A 198 -23.91 1.32 17.65
C VAL A 198 -25.24 1.63 16.96
N VAL A 199 -25.22 2.44 15.91
CA VAL A 199 -26.43 2.85 15.19
C VAL A 199 -26.95 1.75 14.29
N GLY A 200 -26.07 1.02 13.61
CA GLY A 200 -26.43 -0.06 12.71
C GLY A 200 -27.22 0.39 11.47
N GLY A 201 -27.82 -0.57 10.78
CA GLY A 201 -28.63 -0.35 9.58
C GLY A 201 -27.82 -0.15 8.30
N ALA A 202 -28.51 -0.13 7.15
CA ALA A 202 -27.88 -0.08 5.82
C ALA A 202 -27.02 1.18 5.60
N GLY A 203 -27.39 2.32 6.21
CA GLY A 203 -26.64 3.57 6.12
C GLY A 203 -25.32 3.59 6.91
N ALA A 204 -25.16 2.70 7.89
CA ALA A 204 -23.99 2.67 8.77
C ALA A 204 -22.67 2.44 8.03
N PHE A 205 -22.69 1.78 6.87
CA PHE A 205 -21.54 1.63 6.00
C PHE A 205 -20.95 2.97 5.53
N ALA A 206 -21.75 4.01 5.39
CA ALA A 206 -21.30 5.31 4.91
C ALA A 206 -20.70 6.19 6.02
N TYR A 207 -20.94 5.92 7.30
CA TYR A 207 -20.56 6.82 8.41
C TYR A 207 -19.06 7.07 8.48
N SER A 208 -18.23 6.06 8.18
CA SER A 208 -16.78 6.21 8.26
C SER A 208 -16.16 6.82 7.00
N VAL A 209 -16.91 7.00 5.91
CA VAL A 209 -16.36 7.49 4.64
C VAL A 209 -15.76 8.90 4.75
N PRO A 210 -16.44 9.91 5.35
CA PRO A 210 -15.86 11.25 5.50
C PRO A 210 -14.57 11.24 6.33
N ALA A 211 -14.53 10.46 7.41
CA ALA A 211 -13.34 10.36 8.24
C ALA A 211 -12.18 9.62 7.54
N LEU A 212 -12.47 8.57 6.77
CA LEU A 212 -11.49 7.89 5.94
C LEU A 212 -10.91 8.80 4.86
N LEU A 213 -11.74 9.62 4.22
CA LEU A 213 -11.29 10.63 3.25
C LEU A 213 -10.42 11.70 3.93
N TRP A 214 -10.78 12.14 5.14
CA TRP A 214 -9.93 13.04 5.92
C TRP A 214 -8.57 12.40 6.24
N CYS A 215 -8.54 11.14 6.67
CA CYS A 215 -7.30 10.39 6.82
C CYS A 215 -6.50 10.33 5.52
N ALA A 216 -7.16 10.11 4.37
CA ALA A 216 -6.51 10.03 3.06
C ALA A 216 -5.87 11.35 2.61
N VAL A 217 -6.38 12.48 3.08
CA VAL A 217 -5.77 13.81 2.80
C VAL A 217 -4.60 14.12 3.74
N ARG A 218 -4.59 13.56 4.97
CA ARG A 218 -3.62 13.96 6.03
C ARG A 218 -2.52 12.94 6.28
N TYR A 219 -2.73 11.66 5.97
CA TYR A 219 -1.80 10.58 6.30
C TYR A 219 -1.17 9.97 5.06
N ASP A 220 0.03 9.41 5.26
CA ASP A 220 0.68 8.60 4.23
C ASP A 220 -0.19 7.41 3.82
N PHE A 221 -0.06 7.01 2.56
CA PHE A 221 -0.83 5.93 1.95
C PHE A 221 -0.90 4.65 2.80
N PHE A 222 0.19 4.24 3.43
CA PHE A 222 0.21 3.03 4.28
C PHE A 222 -0.77 3.11 5.45
N TYR A 223 -0.83 4.26 6.14
CA TYR A 223 -1.75 4.44 7.27
C TYR A 223 -3.21 4.47 6.82
N VAL A 224 -3.48 5.07 5.67
CA VAL A 224 -4.82 5.06 5.06
C VAL A 224 -5.23 3.64 4.66
N ALA A 225 -4.31 2.87 4.09
CA ALA A 225 -4.55 1.46 3.78
C ALA A 225 -4.85 0.63 5.05
N CYS A 226 -4.17 0.91 6.18
CA CYS A 226 -4.48 0.28 7.47
C CYS A 226 -5.86 0.68 8.01
N CYS A 227 -6.25 1.97 7.90
CA CYS A 227 -7.58 2.42 8.29
C CYS A 227 -8.67 1.77 7.42
N SER A 228 -8.46 1.73 6.10
CA SER A 228 -9.38 1.07 5.16
C SER A 228 -9.48 -0.43 5.43
N PHE A 229 -8.36 -1.10 5.75
CA PHE A 229 -8.34 -2.50 6.16
C PHE A 229 -9.18 -2.71 7.43
N LEU A 230 -8.95 -1.91 8.47
CA LEU A 230 -9.69 -2.01 9.74
C LEU A 230 -11.18 -1.82 9.53
N TYR A 231 -11.57 -0.79 8.77
CA TYR A 231 -12.96 -0.53 8.40
C TYR A 231 -13.59 -1.74 7.70
N CYS A 232 -12.97 -2.19 6.61
CA CYS A 232 -13.53 -3.27 5.79
C CYS A 232 -13.57 -4.60 6.53
N ALA A 233 -12.54 -4.93 7.30
CA ALA A 233 -12.49 -6.16 8.10
C ALA A 233 -13.60 -6.17 9.15
N LEU A 234 -13.79 -5.06 9.87
CA LEU A 234 -14.86 -4.94 10.87
C LEU A 234 -16.23 -5.05 10.21
N GLN A 235 -16.49 -4.32 9.12
CA GLN A 235 -17.79 -4.36 8.43
C GLN A 235 -18.08 -5.77 7.87
N THR A 236 -17.07 -6.43 7.32
CA THR A 236 -17.22 -7.81 6.84
C THR A 236 -17.53 -8.78 7.98
N MET A 237 -16.90 -8.62 9.14
CA MET A 237 -17.19 -9.45 10.33
C MET A 237 -18.61 -9.20 10.85
N ILE A 238 -19.04 -7.96 10.94
CA ILE A 238 -20.39 -7.59 11.39
C ILE A 238 -21.48 -8.16 10.46
N VAL A 239 -21.26 -8.05 9.13
CA VAL A 239 -22.17 -8.64 8.14
C VAL A 239 -22.23 -10.16 8.29
N SER A 240 -21.09 -10.79 8.49
CA SER A 240 -21.00 -12.26 8.62
C SER A 240 -21.60 -12.78 9.94
N SER A 241 -21.63 -11.95 11.00
CA SER A 241 -22.29 -12.29 12.26
C SER A 241 -23.82 -12.20 12.21
N GLY A 242 -24.38 -11.69 11.11
CA GLY A 242 -25.83 -11.51 10.97
C GLY A 242 -26.40 -10.27 11.68
N TRP A 243 -25.54 -9.45 12.32
CA TRP A 243 -25.97 -8.27 13.09
C TRP A 243 -26.80 -7.27 12.26
N TYR A 244 -26.51 -7.13 10.96
CA TYR A 244 -27.25 -6.23 10.07
C TYR A 244 -28.52 -6.85 9.45
N PHE A 245 -28.66 -8.18 9.45
CA PHE A 245 -29.77 -8.86 8.75
C PHE A 245 -31.11 -8.80 9.51
N SER A 246 -31.12 -8.35 10.76
CA SER A 246 -32.37 -8.09 11.49
C SER A 246 -33.24 -6.99 10.84
N PHE A 247 -32.70 -6.30 9.80
CA PHE A 247 -33.35 -5.13 9.17
C PHE A 247 -33.58 -5.30 7.66
N VAL A 248 -33.28 -6.47 7.06
CA VAL A 248 -33.43 -6.68 5.62
C VAL A 248 -34.29 -7.90 5.37
N ASP A 249 -35.53 -7.67 4.95
CA ASP A 249 -36.40 -8.71 4.38
C ASP A 249 -35.86 -9.10 3.00
N GLY A 250 -35.24 -10.27 2.87
CA GLY A 250 -34.72 -10.75 1.58
C GLY A 250 -33.81 -11.97 1.70
N ASP A 251 -33.35 -12.48 0.55
CA ASP A 251 -32.37 -13.55 0.48
C ASP A 251 -31.05 -13.11 1.11
N ALA A 252 -30.70 -13.70 2.24
CA ALA A 252 -29.52 -13.37 3.03
C ALA A 252 -28.21 -13.43 2.21
N LEU A 253 -28.12 -14.31 1.22
CA LEU A 253 -26.94 -14.42 0.37
C LEU A 253 -26.77 -13.23 -0.58
N ASN A 254 -27.85 -12.81 -1.23
CA ASN A 254 -27.83 -11.66 -2.13
C ASN A 254 -27.45 -10.38 -1.34
N SER A 255 -27.94 -10.28 -0.12
CA SER A 255 -27.60 -9.18 0.79
C SER A 255 -26.12 -9.20 1.17
N ILE A 256 -25.53 -10.35 1.50
CA ILE A 256 -24.09 -10.49 1.80
C ILE A 256 -23.24 -10.09 0.59
N MET A 257 -23.58 -10.56 -0.62
CA MET A 257 -22.85 -10.22 -1.84
C MET A 257 -22.92 -8.72 -2.15
N SER A 258 -24.10 -8.12 -2.05
CA SER A 258 -24.31 -6.68 -2.24
C SER A 258 -23.47 -5.84 -1.27
N VAL A 259 -23.47 -6.20 0.00
CA VAL A 259 -22.68 -5.50 1.02
C VAL A 259 -21.19 -5.66 0.80
N ARG A 260 -20.71 -6.84 0.40
CA ARG A 260 -19.29 -7.05 0.06
C ARG A 260 -18.86 -6.13 -1.08
N LEU A 261 -19.66 -6.00 -2.14
CA LEU A 261 -19.37 -5.07 -3.22
C LEU A 261 -19.41 -3.61 -2.76
N ALA A 262 -20.36 -3.23 -1.91
CA ALA A 262 -20.39 -1.88 -1.32
C ALA A 262 -19.12 -1.58 -0.50
N ILE A 263 -18.65 -2.51 0.33
CA ILE A 263 -17.40 -2.38 1.09
C ILE A 263 -16.21 -2.16 0.16
N VAL A 264 -16.11 -2.92 -0.93
CA VAL A 264 -15.05 -2.78 -1.94
C VAL A 264 -15.07 -1.36 -2.54
N LEU A 265 -16.25 -0.91 -3.01
CA LEU A 265 -16.38 0.39 -3.65
C LEU A 265 -16.09 1.56 -2.67
N ILE A 266 -16.53 1.43 -1.42
CA ILE A 266 -16.24 2.42 -0.37
C ILE A 266 -14.74 2.49 -0.09
N ALA A 267 -14.03 1.36 -0.05
CA ALA A 267 -12.59 1.34 0.20
C ALA A 267 -11.77 1.98 -0.92
N LEU A 268 -12.22 1.88 -2.17
CA LEU A 268 -11.49 2.43 -3.32
C LEU A 268 -11.37 3.96 -3.28
N GLY A 269 -12.36 4.68 -2.75
CA GLY A 269 -12.35 6.13 -2.66
C GLY A 269 -11.16 6.67 -1.86
N PRO A 270 -11.06 6.38 -0.55
CA PRO A 270 -9.94 6.81 0.29
C PRO A 270 -8.58 6.33 -0.23
N LEU A 271 -8.46 5.09 -0.73
CA LEU A 271 -7.24 4.56 -1.30
C LEU A 271 -6.81 5.34 -2.56
N SER A 272 -7.77 5.71 -3.42
CA SER A 272 -7.49 6.52 -4.62
C SER A 272 -7.03 7.92 -4.24
N VAL A 273 -7.69 8.58 -3.30
CA VAL A 273 -7.29 9.90 -2.80
C VAL A 273 -5.90 9.85 -2.19
N ALA A 274 -5.61 8.86 -1.37
CA ALA A 274 -4.28 8.69 -0.76
C ALA A 274 -3.19 8.43 -1.81
N SER A 275 -3.48 7.67 -2.87
CA SER A 275 -2.55 7.42 -3.98
C SER A 275 -2.26 8.69 -4.77
N ILE A 276 -3.28 9.51 -5.04
CA ILE A 276 -3.13 10.81 -5.71
C ILE A 276 -2.29 11.77 -4.85
N ASN A 277 -2.55 11.84 -3.55
CA ASN A 277 -1.79 12.68 -2.63
C ASN A 277 -0.33 12.24 -2.54
N ALA A 278 -0.05 10.94 -2.43
CA ALA A 278 1.31 10.42 -2.43
C ALA A 278 2.08 10.78 -3.71
N ALA A 279 1.42 10.71 -4.87
CA ALA A 279 2.02 11.10 -6.15
C ALA A 279 2.24 12.62 -6.23
N ARG A 280 1.31 13.43 -5.73
CA ARG A 280 1.44 14.89 -5.64
C ARG A 280 2.63 15.28 -4.76
N ASP A 281 2.75 14.68 -3.59
CA ASP A 281 3.82 15.02 -2.64
C ASP A 281 5.20 14.61 -3.18
N GLU A 282 5.30 13.50 -3.89
CA GLU A 282 6.50 13.12 -4.63
C GLU A 282 6.86 14.15 -5.71
N LEU A 283 5.86 14.64 -6.45
CA LEU A 283 6.07 15.66 -7.48
C LEU A 283 6.50 16.99 -6.88
N ILE A 284 5.85 17.44 -5.80
CA ILE A 284 6.23 18.65 -5.07
C ILE A 284 7.67 18.54 -4.58
N SER A 285 8.04 17.42 -3.96
CA SER A 285 9.41 17.19 -3.47
C SER A 285 10.45 17.27 -4.59
N ARG A 286 10.14 16.73 -5.78
CA ARG A 286 11.01 16.85 -6.95
C ARG A 286 11.13 18.28 -7.46
N LEU A 287 10.02 19.02 -7.50
CA LEU A 287 10.01 20.42 -7.88
C LEU A 287 10.81 21.29 -6.89
N GLU A 288 10.62 21.08 -5.58
CA GLU A 288 11.39 21.75 -4.54
C GLU A 288 12.90 21.47 -4.70
N HIS A 289 13.26 20.21 -4.96
CA HIS A 289 14.66 19.86 -5.19
C HIS A 289 15.24 20.56 -6.42
N ALA A 290 14.48 20.58 -7.53
CA ALA A 290 14.92 21.24 -8.76
C ALA A 290 15.06 22.78 -8.61
N VAL A 291 14.27 23.40 -7.74
CA VAL A 291 14.37 24.84 -7.44
C VAL A 291 15.53 25.14 -6.46
N ARG A 292 15.76 24.25 -5.49
CA ARG A 292 16.75 24.43 -4.44
C ARG A 292 18.18 24.14 -4.89
N TYR A 293 18.36 23.21 -5.82
CA TYR A 293 19.68 22.74 -6.22
C TYR A 293 19.93 22.97 -7.70
N ASP A 294 21.17 23.33 -8.01
CA ASP A 294 21.66 23.39 -9.40
C ASP A 294 21.70 21.98 -10.01
N PHE A 295 21.15 21.84 -11.21
CA PHE A 295 20.99 20.51 -11.85
C PHE A 295 22.33 19.85 -12.22
N LEU A 296 23.38 20.65 -12.45
CA LEU A 296 24.69 20.15 -12.88
C LEU A 296 25.57 19.78 -11.68
N THR A 297 25.69 20.70 -10.72
CA THR A 297 26.64 20.59 -9.61
C THR A 297 26.05 19.99 -8.35
N ASN A 298 24.70 19.95 -8.24
CA ASN A 298 23.96 19.59 -7.05
C ASN A 298 24.31 20.45 -5.82
N SER A 299 24.90 21.65 -6.03
CA SER A 299 25.02 22.69 -5.00
C SER A 299 23.70 23.48 -4.90
N LEU A 300 23.55 24.31 -3.86
CA LEU A 300 22.37 25.13 -3.75
C LEU A 300 22.26 26.08 -4.94
N SER A 301 21.06 26.32 -5.41
CA SER A 301 20.80 27.39 -6.38
C SER A 301 21.15 28.75 -5.76
N ARG A 302 21.53 29.74 -6.58
CA ARG A 302 21.84 31.09 -6.10
C ARG A 302 20.76 31.65 -5.17
N ARG A 303 19.49 31.41 -5.48
CA ARG A 303 18.36 31.88 -4.66
C ARG A 303 18.36 31.23 -3.29
N GLU A 304 18.44 29.91 -3.25
CA GLU A 304 18.41 29.14 -2.00
C GLU A 304 19.64 29.43 -1.13
N PHE A 305 20.83 29.57 -1.77
CA PHE A 305 22.05 29.99 -1.07
C PHE A 305 21.88 31.35 -0.38
N MET A 306 21.36 32.34 -1.10
CA MET A 306 21.16 33.69 -0.53
C MET A 306 20.17 33.68 0.63
N GLU A 307 19.10 32.91 0.53
CA GLU A 307 18.11 32.75 1.59
C GLU A 307 18.73 32.07 2.83
N GLN A 308 19.42 30.95 2.66
CA GLN A 308 20.08 30.25 3.76
C GLN A 308 21.23 31.07 4.38
N ALA A 309 22.00 31.73 3.55
CA ALA A 309 23.08 32.64 4.04
C ALA A 309 22.52 33.78 4.90
N THR A 310 21.43 34.41 4.45
CA THR A 310 20.77 35.48 5.21
C THR A 310 20.25 34.99 6.55
N ASN A 311 19.58 33.86 6.57
CA ASN A 311 19.05 33.24 7.79
C ASN A 311 20.19 32.85 8.76
N THR A 312 21.25 32.24 8.23
CA THR A 312 22.45 31.87 9.03
C THR A 312 23.16 33.08 9.60
N LEU A 313 23.29 34.16 8.83
CA LEU A 313 23.87 35.43 9.29
C LEU A 313 23.07 36.04 10.44
N ALA A 314 21.73 36.09 10.29
CA ALA A 314 20.85 36.62 11.32
C ALA A 314 20.96 35.80 12.62
N GLU A 315 20.88 34.46 12.54
CA GLU A 315 20.98 33.58 13.70
C GLU A 315 22.34 33.68 14.41
N ARG A 316 23.43 33.68 13.63
CA ARG A 316 24.79 33.78 14.21
C ARG A 316 25.11 35.14 14.81
N SER A 317 24.59 36.20 14.20
CA SER A 317 24.70 37.57 14.74
C SER A 317 24.07 37.68 16.12
N LEU A 318 22.89 37.07 16.32
CA LEU A 318 22.21 37.02 17.62
C LEU A 318 23.05 36.32 18.70
N HIS A 319 23.92 35.39 18.31
CA HIS A 319 24.78 34.64 19.23
C HIS A 319 26.22 35.16 19.28
N GLY A 320 26.53 36.33 18.69
CA GLY A 320 27.86 36.94 18.70
C GLY A 320 28.93 36.12 17.95
N LYS A 321 28.54 35.24 17.01
CA LYS A 321 29.45 34.39 16.23
C LYS A 321 29.78 35.03 14.89
N GLY A 322 31.07 35.11 14.57
CA GLY A 322 31.53 35.57 13.26
C GLY A 322 31.13 34.63 12.12
N THR A 323 30.87 35.18 10.94
CA THR A 323 30.57 34.44 9.70
C THR A 323 31.40 35.04 8.58
N ALA A 324 31.93 34.22 7.69
CA ALA A 324 32.66 34.64 6.49
C ALA A 324 31.92 34.12 5.26
N ILE A 325 31.89 34.90 4.19
CA ILE A 325 31.36 34.53 2.89
C ILE A 325 32.54 34.58 1.91
N PHE A 326 32.68 33.51 1.13
CA PHE A 326 33.70 33.39 0.10
C PHE A 326 33.01 33.34 -1.28
N LEU A 327 33.49 34.13 -2.22
CA LEU A 327 33.17 34.03 -3.63
C LEU A 327 34.38 33.39 -4.33
N VAL A 328 34.14 32.31 -5.00
CA VAL A 328 35.20 31.53 -5.68
C VAL A 328 34.87 31.40 -7.15
N ASP A 329 35.84 31.59 -8.01
CA ASP A 329 35.72 31.47 -9.47
C ASP A 329 36.80 30.53 -10.02
N ILE A 330 36.52 29.93 -11.19
CA ILE A 330 37.48 29.03 -11.87
C ILE A 330 38.25 29.81 -12.92
N ASP A 331 39.54 30.00 -12.68
CA ASP A 331 40.40 30.70 -13.59
C ASP A 331 40.39 30.00 -15.00
N HIS A 332 40.29 30.82 -16.01
CA HIS A 332 40.30 30.37 -17.42
C HIS A 332 39.21 29.36 -17.80
N PHE A 333 38.08 29.30 -17.12
CA PHE A 333 37.00 28.35 -17.40
C PHE A 333 36.52 28.40 -18.85
N LYS A 334 36.47 29.62 -19.45
CA LYS A 334 36.14 29.78 -20.87
C LYS A 334 37.15 29.02 -21.77
N ALA A 335 38.44 29.06 -21.47
CA ALA A 335 39.46 28.37 -22.25
C ALA A 335 39.29 26.83 -22.19
N ILE A 336 38.79 26.29 -21.08
CA ILE A 336 38.43 24.88 -20.95
C ILE A 336 37.31 24.54 -21.94
N ASN A 337 36.25 25.36 -21.97
CA ASN A 337 35.14 25.17 -22.89
C ASN A 337 35.53 25.28 -24.35
N ASP A 338 36.32 26.30 -24.68
CA ASP A 338 36.75 26.58 -26.08
C ASP A 338 37.67 25.49 -26.59
N ARG A 339 38.53 24.91 -25.75
CA ARG A 339 39.51 23.90 -26.13
C ARG A 339 38.96 22.48 -26.09
N TYR A 340 38.12 22.13 -25.15
CA TYR A 340 37.71 20.75 -24.87
C TYR A 340 36.17 20.54 -24.96
N GLY A 341 35.45 21.58 -25.33
CA GLY A 341 33.97 21.57 -25.44
C GLY A 341 33.22 21.69 -24.14
N HIS A 342 31.94 22.10 -24.20
CA HIS A 342 31.10 22.35 -23.05
C HIS A 342 30.97 21.15 -22.09
N GLY A 343 30.94 19.91 -22.63
CA GLY A 343 30.93 18.71 -21.77
C GLY A 343 32.18 18.52 -20.89
N ALA A 344 33.34 19.12 -21.28
CA ALA A 344 34.52 19.13 -20.42
C ALA A 344 34.38 20.21 -19.32
N GLY A 345 33.83 21.36 -19.69
CA GLY A 345 33.51 22.40 -18.71
C GLY A 345 32.50 21.93 -17.65
N ASP A 346 31.45 21.25 -18.07
CA ASP A 346 30.45 20.66 -17.15
C ASP A 346 31.12 19.69 -16.15
N ARG A 347 32.01 18.80 -16.62
CA ARG A 347 32.78 17.92 -15.73
C ARG A 347 33.69 18.68 -14.77
N ALA A 348 34.30 19.77 -15.23
CA ALA A 348 35.13 20.61 -14.39
C ALA A 348 34.31 21.27 -13.26
N LEU A 349 33.13 21.80 -13.57
CA LEU A 349 32.20 22.39 -12.58
C LEU A 349 31.75 21.33 -11.55
N VAL A 350 31.38 20.15 -11.99
CA VAL A 350 30.98 19.04 -11.09
C VAL A 350 32.14 18.64 -10.17
N ALA A 351 33.35 18.49 -10.72
CA ALA A 351 34.53 18.13 -9.95
C ALA A 351 34.91 19.23 -8.93
N PHE A 352 34.80 20.48 -9.33
CA PHE A 352 35.04 21.63 -8.47
C PHE A 352 34.07 21.70 -7.30
N ALA A 353 32.76 21.65 -7.58
CA ALA A 353 31.70 21.64 -6.56
C ALA A 353 31.86 20.47 -5.57
N SER A 354 32.16 19.28 -6.08
CA SER A 354 32.37 18.09 -5.26
C SER A 354 33.58 18.24 -4.31
N ARG A 355 34.69 18.84 -4.79
CA ARG A 355 35.88 19.11 -3.97
C ARG A 355 35.61 20.16 -2.90
N LEU A 356 34.90 21.26 -3.26
CA LEU A 356 34.51 22.27 -2.30
C LEU A 356 33.62 21.68 -1.20
N ALA A 357 32.61 20.90 -1.55
CA ALA A 357 31.75 20.22 -0.59
C ALA A 357 32.55 19.31 0.38
N ALA A 358 33.53 18.58 -0.14
CA ALA A 358 34.39 17.71 0.67
C ALA A 358 35.29 18.48 1.65
N ILE A 359 35.78 19.68 1.26
CA ILE A 359 36.64 20.53 2.10
C ILE A 359 35.83 21.29 3.14
N LEU A 360 34.72 21.89 2.73
CA LEU A 360 33.91 22.78 3.56
C LEU A 360 33.00 22.04 4.55
N GLY A 361 32.71 20.77 4.33
CA GLY A 361 31.93 19.92 5.25
C GLY A 361 30.54 20.45 5.52
N ARG A 362 30.36 21.16 6.65
CA ARG A 362 29.05 21.70 7.07
C ARG A 362 28.75 23.12 6.59
N ALA A 363 29.61 23.73 5.78
CA ALA A 363 29.34 25.03 5.24
C ALA A 363 28.25 25.01 4.18
N VAL A 364 27.55 26.15 4.02
CA VAL A 364 26.54 26.31 2.97
C VAL A 364 27.27 26.61 1.66
N LEU A 365 27.07 25.77 0.63
CA LEU A 365 27.66 25.89 -0.69
C LEU A 365 26.56 26.14 -1.73
N GLY A 366 26.68 27.21 -2.51
CA GLY A 366 25.77 27.56 -3.61
C GLY A 366 26.49 28.04 -4.86
#